data_472ecaf3d37fa3dc5c4c35181adb17be
#
_entry.id   472ecaf3d37fa3dc5c4c35181adb17be
#
_cell.length_a   1.000
_cell.length_b   1.000
_cell.length_c   1.000
_cell.angle_alpha   90.00
_cell.angle_beta   90.00
_cell.angle_gamma   90.00
#
_symmetry.space_group_name_H-M   'P 1'
#
loop_
_entity.id
_entity.type
_entity.pdbx_description
1 polymer ?
#
loop_
_entity_poly.entity_id
_entity_poly.type
_entity_poly.pdbx_seq_one_letter_code
_entity_poly.pdbx_strand_id
1 'polypeptide(L)'
;MAIDFLYPQYEVVRNNDRCINCRACERQCANEVHFWDADNNRMQADESKCVACHRCVALCPTRALKIVKTDHTFRENANWTGKAISEVYRQAGSGGVLLSSMGNPDPHPIYWDKILINASQVTNPSIDPLREPMETKTFLGKKPGKIERDENGNLVPNLAPQLELNLPIMFSAMSYGSISYNAHAALARAASALSTYYNTGEGGLHQDFYQYGPHTIVQVASGRFGVHKDYLKAGAAIEIKMGQGAKPGIGGHLPGLKVGPDISKTRMIPEGTDAISPAPHHDIYSIEDLRQLVYSLKEATEYKKPVMVKIAAVHNVAAVASGVARSGADIICIDGYRGGTGAAPTRIRDNVGIPIELALAAVDQRLRDEGIRDEVSVVVGGSIRNSADLLKAIALGADACYIGTAALLAMGCHLCRTCQTGKCNWGIATQRPELVKRLNPD
;
A
#
# COMPACT_ATOMS: atom_id res chain seq x y z
N MET A 1 34.36 10.95 12.78
CA MET A 1 34.62 10.85 11.34
C MET A 1 33.64 9.86 10.76
N ALA A 2 32.78 10.27 9.86
CA ALA A 2 31.97 9.32 9.11
C ALA A 2 32.94 8.57 8.17
N ILE A 3 33.08 7.27 8.34
CA ILE A 3 33.89 6.44 7.45
C ILE A 3 33.00 6.19 6.23
N ASP A 4 33.19 6.97 5.19
CA ASP A 4 32.45 6.83 3.94
C ASP A 4 33.19 5.87 3.01
N PHE A 5 33.03 4.56 3.29
CA PHE A 5 33.54 3.50 2.41
C PHE A 5 32.48 3.04 1.40
N LEU A 6 31.32 3.70 1.37
CA LEU A 6 30.25 3.35 0.48
C LEU A 6 30.36 4.09 -0.84
N TYR A 7 30.56 3.37 -1.90
CA TYR A 7 30.42 3.91 -3.23
C TYR A 7 28.96 4.29 -3.50
N PRO A 8 28.70 5.35 -4.28
CA PRO A 8 27.37 5.68 -4.75
C PRO A 8 26.72 4.47 -5.45
N GLN A 9 25.44 4.23 -5.18
CA GLN A 9 24.71 3.14 -5.84
C GLN A 9 24.37 3.46 -7.29
N TYR A 10 24.37 4.74 -7.64
CA TYR A 10 23.98 5.23 -8.94
C TYR A 10 24.95 6.30 -9.40
N GLU A 11 25.23 6.28 -10.68
CA GLU A 11 26.06 7.25 -11.38
C GLU A 11 25.17 8.19 -12.20
N VAL A 12 25.50 9.47 -12.24
CA VAL A 12 24.84 10.50 -13.04
C VAL A 12 25.62 10.75 -14.31
N VAL A 13 25.34 10.00 -15.35
CA VAL A 13 25.97 10.18 -16.64
C VAL A 13 25.42 11.42 -17.34
N ARG A 14 26.27 12.41 -17.59
CA ARG A 14 25.92 13.65 -18.27
C ARG A 14 26.63 13.76 -19.62
N ASN A 15 25.87 13.90 -20.69
CA ASN A 15 26.40 14.25 -22.01
C ASN A 15 26.59 15.77 -22.04
N ASN A 16 27.86 16.21 -22.01
CA ASN A 16 28.22 17.63 -21.97
C ASN A 16 27.90 18.37 -23.29
N ASP A 17 27.93 17.69 -24.42
CA ASP A 17 27.61 18.30 -25.74
C ASP A 17 26.11 18.63 -25.85
N ARG A 18 25.27 17.90 -25.13
CA ARG A 18 23.84 18.15 -25.05
C ARG A 18 23.44 19.06 -23.88
N CYS A 19 24.28 19.20 -22.88
CA CYS A 19 23.96 19.96 -21.68
C CYS A 19 24.07 21.47 -21.95
N ILE A 20 22.94 22.16 -21.89
CA ILE A 20 22.86 23.64 -22.06
C ILE A 20 22.99 24.39 -20.72
N ASN A 21 23.41 23.74 -19.66
CA ASN A 21 23.62 24.32 -18.33
C ASN A 21 22.39 25.07 -17.75
N CYS A 22 21.17 24.66 -18.11
CA CYS A 22 19.93 25.34 -17.72
C CYS A 22 19.55 25.19 -16.23
N ARG A 23 20.31 24.41 -15.45
CA ARG A 23 20.12 24.15 -14.02
C ARG A 23 18.76 23.52 -13.66
N ALA A 24 18.00 22.97 -14.64
CA ALA A 24 16.71 22.32 -14.35
C ALA A 24 16.87 21.12 -13.42
N CYS A 25 17.93 20.32 -13.61
CA CYS A 25 18.21 19.15 -12.76
C CYS A 25 18.47 19.51 -11.31
N GLU A 26 19.17 20.62 -11.04
CA GLU A 26 19.41 21.16 -9.71
C GLU A 26 18.09 21.59 -9.03
N ARG A 27 17.29 22.42 -9.71
CA ARG A 27 15.99 22.90 -9.17
C ARG A 27 14.99 21.79 -8.92
N GLN A 28 15.09 20.69 -9.64
CA GLN A 28 14.17 19.57 -9.53
C GLN A 28 14.60 18.49 -8.54
N CYS A 29 15.84 18.52 -8.04
CA CYS A 29 16.36 17.48 -7.16
C CYS A 29 16.19 17.83 -5.68
N ALA A 30 15.23 17.20 -4.99
CA ALA A 30 15.05 17.38 -3.54
C ALA A 30 16.16 16.70 -2.71
N ASN A 31 17.01 15.88 -3.32
CA ASN A 31 18.16 15.25 -2.67
C ASN A 31 19.45 16.01 -2.89
N GLU A 32 19.41 17.19 -3.57
CA GLU A 32 20.57 18.06 -3.75
C GLU A 32 21.77 17.38 -4.42
N VAL A 33 21.47 16.49 -5.39
CA VAL A 33 22.48 15.74 -6.16
C VAL A 33 23.20 16.66 -7.12
N HIS A 34 22.48 17.54 -7.83
CA HIS A 34 23.04 18.39 -8.86
C HIS A 34 23.36 19.79 -8.30
N PHE A 35 24.50 20.31 -8.68
CA PHE A 35 24.94 21.67 -8.32
C PHE A 35 25.70 22.34 -9.47
N TRP A 36 25.72 23.64 -9.45
CA TRP A 36 26.50 24.45 -10.36
C TRP A 36 27.95 24.61 -9.86
N ASP A 37 28.89 24.15 -10.64
CA ASP A 37 30.32 24.35 -10.42
C ASP A 37 30.75 25.60 -11.14
N ALA A 38 30.97 26.69 -10.36
CA ALA A 38 31.32 28.00 -10.88
C ALA A 38 32.74 28.04 -11.45
N ASP A 39 33.66 27.26 -10.88
CA ASP A 39 35.07 27.26 -11.29
C ASP A 39 35.25 26.62 -12.66
N ASN A 40 34.47 25.55 -12.94
CA ASN A 40 34.49 24.84 -14.20
C ASN A 40 33.37 25.26 -15.16
N ASN A 41 32.54 26.23 -14.77
CA ASN A 41 31.40 26.75 -15.55
C ASN A 41 30.51 25.64 -16.12
N ARG A 42 30.17 24.65 -15.29
CA ARG A 42 29.35 23.48 -15.67
C ARG A 42 28.54 22.89 -14.54
N MET A 43 27.54 22.11 -14.90
CA MET A 43 26.76 21.33 -13.93
C MET A 43 27.53 20.09 -13.49
N GLN A 44 27.58 19.85 -12.18
CA GLN A 44 28.18 18.67 -11.54
C GLN A 44 27.12 17.88 -10.78
N ALA A 45 27.51 16.72 -10.24
CA ALA A 45 26.65 15.88 -9.41
C ALA A 45 27.42 15.26 -8.24
N ASP A 46 26.79 15.27 -7.06
CA ASP A 46 27.19 14.48 -5.90
C ASP A 46 26.36 13.18 -5.91
N GLU A 47 26.93 12.14 -6.44
CA GLU A 47 26.26 10.85 -6.68
C GLU A 47 25.93 10.11 -5.39
N SER A 48 26.63 10.43 -4.27
CA SER A 48 26.36 9.83 -2.97
C SER A 48 24.93 10.06 -2.47
N LYS A 49 24.30 11.14 -2.95
CA LYS A 49 22.92 11.54 -2.63
C LYS A 49 21.87 11.01 -3.61
N CYS A 50 22.29 10.37 -4.70
CA CYS A 50 21.38 9.94 -5.76
C CYS A 50 20.56 8.72 -5.33
N VAL A 51 19.24 8.80 -5.51
CA VAL A 51 18.29 7.72 -5.20
C VAL A 51 17.59 7.17 -6.45
N ALA A 52 18.08 7.47 -7.63
CA ALA A 52 17.54 7.06 -8.93
C ALA A 52 16.02 7.32 -9.09
N CYS A 53 15.52 8.46 -8.63
CA CYS A 53 14.12 8.84 -8.81
C CYS A 53 13.79 9.30 -10.25
N HIS A 54 14.78 9.47 -11.10
CA HIS A 54 14.72 9.85 -12.52
C HIS A 54 14.04 11.20 -12.84
N ARG A 55 13.68 12.03 -11.87
CA ARG A 55 13.02 13.31 -12.16
C ARG A 55 13.90 14.25 -12.99
N CYS A 56 15.19 14.33 -12.68
CA CYS A 56 16.15 15.11 -13.45
C CYS A 56 16.29 14.64 -14.90
N VAL A 57 16.17 13.33 -15.15
CA VAL A 57 16.16 12.72 -16.48
C VAL A 57 14.89 13.07 -17.25
N ALA A 58 13.73 12.89 -16.60
CA ALA A 58 12.42 13.16 -17.22
C ALA A 58 12.24 14.62 -17.62
N LEU A 59 12.80 15.55 -16.83
CA LEU A 59 12.64 16.99 -17.05
C LEU A 59 13.87 17.66 -17.69
N CYS A 60 14.85 16.89 -18.17
CA CYS A 60 15.96 17.43 -18.93
C CYS A 60 15.53 17.83 -20.35
N PRO A 61 15.53 19.14 -20.71
CA PRO A 61 14.98 19.57 -22.01
C PRO A 61 15.78 19.03 -23.19
N THR A 62 17.06 18.74 -23.00
CA THR A 62 17.96 18.25 -24.06
C THR A 62 18.26 16.76 -23.94
N ARG A 63 17.65 16.07 -22.96
CA ARG A 63 17.91 14.65 -22.67
C ARG A 63 19.40 14.35 -22.46
N ALA A 64 20.11 15.26 -21.82
CA ALA A 64 21.55 15.16 -21.53
C ALA A 64 21.87 14.21 -20.37
N LEU A 65 20.88 13.75 -19.60
CA LEU A 65 21.09 12.98 -18.36
C LEU A 65 20.63 11.53 -18.50
N LYS A 66 21.43 10.65 -17.94
CA LYS A 66 21.09 9.26 -17.62
C LYS A 66 21.44 8.98 -16.17
N ILE A 67 20.67 8.13 -15.50
CA ILE A 67 21.04 7.55 -14.21
C ILE A 67 21.24 6.06 -14.44
N VAL A 68 22.41 5.58 -14.11
CA VAL A 68 22.78 4.16 -14.25
C VAL A 68 23.15 3.58 -12.90
N LYS A 69 23.04 2.27 -12.74
CA LYS A 69 23.57 1.59 -11.56
C LYS A 69 25.09 1.61 -11.67
N THR A 70 25.79 1.89 -10.57
CA THR A 70 27.24 1.86 -10.58
C THR A 70 27.77 0.46 -10.82
N ASP A 71 28.85 0.32 -11.59
CA ASP A 71 29.51 -0.96 -11.87
C ASP A 71 30.42 -1.42 -10.74
N HIS A 72 30.52 -0.63 -9.65
CA HIS A 72 31.36 -1.03 -8.54
C HIS A 72 30.85 -2.33 -7.89
N THR A 73 31.71 -3.32 -7.83
CA THR A 73 31.42 -4.61 -7.21
C THR A 73 32.40 -4.89 -6.08
N PHE A 74 31.89 -5.48 -5.01
CA PHE A 74 32.73 -6.03 -3.94
C PHE A 74 33.32 -7.39 -4.40
N ARG A 75 34.36 -7.85 -3.72
CA ARG A 75 34.78 -9.25 -3.83
C ARG A 75 33.77 -10.14 -3.11
N GLU A 76 32.76 -10.54 -3.85
CA GLU A 76 31.66 -11.32 -3.34
C GLU A 76 31.98 -12.81 -3.25
N ASN A 77 31.25 -13.51 -2.38
CA ASN A 77 31.21 -14.96 -2.32
C ASN A 77 29.79 -15.40 -1.90
N ALA A 78 29.58 -16.70 -1.76
CA ALA A 78 28.27 -17.25 -1.46
C ALA A 78 27.64 -16.72 -0.14
N ASN A 79 28.46 -16.36 0.84
CA ASN A 79 28.00 -15.83 2.14
C ASN A 79 27.97 -14.31 2.19
N TRP A 80 28.88 -13.65 1.47
CA TRP A 80 29.05 -12.19 1.48
C TRP A 80 28.72 -11.63 0.10
N THR A 81 27.44 -11.46 -0.14
CA THR A 81 26.95 -10.76 -1.36
C THR A 81 27.17 -9.26 -1.25
N GLY A 82 27.25 -8.54 -2.37
CA GLY A 82 27.38 -7.09 -2.39
C GLY A 82 26.28 -6.37 -1.61
N LYS A 83 25.04 -6.90 -1.64
CA LYS A 83 23.94 -6.42 -0.80
C LYS A 83 24.28 -6.53 0.68
N ALA A 84 24.71 -7.70 1.14
CA ALA A 84 25.04 -7.94 2.55
C ALA A 84 26.19 -7.04 3.02
N ILE A 85 27.25 -6.91 2.22
CA ILE A 85 28.42 -6.06 2.52
C ILE A 85 27.96 -4.58 2.61
N SER A 86 27.21 -4.09 1.63
CA SER A 86 26.70 -2.71 1.63
C SER A 86 25.81 -2.42 2.84
N GLU A 87 24.97 -3.37 3.24
CA GLU A 87 24.11 -3.21 4.41
C GLU A 87 24.92 -3.11 5.71
N VAL A 88 25.99 -3.92 5.86
CA VAL A 88 26.89 -3.83 7.02
C VAL A 88 27.54 -2.46 7.10
N TYR A 89 28.10 -1.94 5.99
CA TYR A 89 28.69 -0.61 5.96
C TYR A 89 27.68 0.49 6.33
N ARG A 90 26.46 0.42 5.78
CA ARG A 90 25.40 1.40 6.09
C ARG A 90 24.99 1.34 7.56
N GLN A 91 24.87 0.14 8.13
CA GLN A 91 24.56 -0.02 9.56
C GLN A 91 25.66 0.52 10.43
N ALA A 92 26.93 0.26 10.10
CA ALA A 92 28.09 0.77 10.82
C ALA A 92 28.15 2.30 10.76
N GLY A 93 27.87 2.90 9.60
CA GLY A 93 27.86 4.36 9.42
C GLY A 93 26.68 5.07 10.09
N SER A 94 25.49 4.44 10.11
CA SER A 94 24.29 5.05 10.71
C SER A 94 24.11 4.72 12.20
N GLY A 95 24.74 3.67 12.70
CA GLY A 95 24.57 3.16 14.06
C GLY A 95 23.18 2.61 14.37
N GLY A 96 22.36 2.34 13.36
CA GLY A 96 20.96 2.01 13.58
C GLY A 96 20.36 1.05 12.55
N VAL A 97 19.05 0.85 12.69
CA VAL A 97 18.26 0.01 11.79
C VAL A 97 18.09 0.70 10.43
N LEU A 98 18.43 -0.01 9.36
CA LEU A 98 18.22 0.50 8.00
C LEU A 98 16.71 0.51 7.66
N LEU A 99 16.19 1.70 7.39
CA LEU A 99 14.82 1.88 6.93
C LEU A 99 14.79 2.01 5.40
N SER A 100 13.74 1.47 4.82
CA SER A 100 13.41 1.64 3.41
C SER A 100 11.90 1.63 3.23
N SER A 101 11.43 1.72 2.00
CA SER A 101 10.01 1.81 1.70
C SER A 101 9.64 0.98 0.47
N MET A 102 8.37 1.01 0.09
CA MET A 102 7.78 0.16 -0.94
C MET A 102 7.85 -1.34 -0.55
N GLY A 103 7.63 -2.23 -1.49
CA GLY A 103 7.71 -3.68 -1.27
C GLY A 103 9.13 -4.23 -1.38
N ASN A 104 9.26 -5.51 -1.08
CA ASN A 104 10.50 -6.28 -1.22
C ASN A 104 11.06 -6.16 -2.66
N PRO A 105 12.33 -5.76 -2.84
CA PRO A 105 12.94 -5.61 -4.15
C PRO A 105 13.63 -6.88 -4.67
N ASP A 106 13.76 -7.92 -3.82
CA ASP A 106 14.53 -9.11 -4.15
C ASP A 106 13.78 -9.99 -5.19
N PRO A 107 14.51 -10.73 -6.03
CA PRO A 107 13.94 -11.49 -7.14
C PRO A 107 13.29 -12.80 -6.69
N HIS A 108 12.38 -12.75 -5.73
CA HIS A 108 11.59 -13.92 -5.35
C HIS A 108 10.60 -14.31 -6.44
N PRO A 109 10.27 -15.60 -6.59
CA PRO A 109 9.30 -16.05 -7.57
C PRO A 109 7.94 -15.35 -7.44
N ILE A 110 7.40 -14.93 -8.57
CA ILE A 110 6.03 -14.40 -8.69
C ILE A 110 5.16 -15.54 -9.21
N TYR A 111 4.34 -16.12 -8.33
CA TYR A 111 3.55 -17.30 -8.69
C TYR A 111 2.43 -16.95 -9.66
N TRP A 112 1.92 -15.72 -9.70
CA TRP A 112 1.00 -15.27 -10.75
C TRP A 112 1.53 -15.56 -12.16
N ASP A 113 2.84 -15.44 -12.37
CA ASP A 113 3.48 -15.68 -13.68
C ASP A 113 3.59 -17.19 -14.02
N LYS A 114 3.36 -18.07 -13.04
CA LYS A 114 3.38 -19.53 -13.18
C LYS A 114 1.97 -20.15 -13.36
N ILE A 115 0.92 -19.35 -13.20
CA ILE A 115 -0.48 -19.80 -13.29
C ILE A 115 -1.02 -19.37 -14.65
N LEU A 116 -1.61 -20.32 -15.37
CA LEU A 116 -2.41 -20.07 -16.56
C LEU A 116 -3.89 -20.26 -16.26
N ILE A 117 -4.73 -19.44 -16.84
CA ILE A 117 -6.19 -19.59 -16.74
C ILE A 117 -6.62 -20.57 -17.83
N ASN A 118 -7.25 -21.67 -17.43
CA ASN A 118 -7.88 -22.59 -18.36
C ASN A 118 -9.30 -22.07 -18.66
N ALA A 119 -9.40 -21.29 -19.73
CA ALA A 119 -10.64 -20.66 -20.14
C ALA A 119 -11.49 -21.59 -21.02
N SER A 120 -12.80 -21.40 -20.98
CA SER A 120 -13.73 -22.07 -21.89
C SER A 120 -13.49 -21.64 -23.35
N GLN A 121 -13.54 -22.56 -24.29
CA GLN A 121 -13.45 -22.25 -25.72
C GLN A 121 -14.68 -21.50 -26.24
N VAL A 122 -15.83 -21.79 -25.67
CA VAL A 122 -17.11 -21.21 -26.07
C VAL A 122 -17.83 -20.72 -24.83
N THR A 123 -18.26 -19.47 -24.86
CA THR A 123 -19.15 -18.91 -23.86
C THR A 123 -20.61 -19.21 -24.24
N ASN A 124 -21.44 -19.53 -23.28
CA ASN A 124 -22.88 -19.74 -23.50
C ASN A 124 -23.68 -19.01 -22.41
N PRO A 125 -24.36 -17.90 -22.74
CA PRO A 125 -24.43 -17.24 -24.05
C PRO A 125 -23.12 -16.66 -24.52
N SER A 126 -22.95 -16.52 -25.84
CA SER A 126 -21.79 -15.83 -26.42
C SER A 126 -21.90 -14.35 -26.13
N ILE A 127 -20.91 -13.79 -25.41
CA ILE A 127 -20.83 -12.38 -25.07
C ILE A 127 -19.74 -11.72 -25.90
N ASP A 128 -20.12 -10.67 -26.65
CA ASP A 128 -19.17 -9.80 -27.32
C ASP A 128 -18.82 -8.64 -26.34
N PRO A 129 -17.62 -8.59 -25.74
CA PRO A 129 -17.28 -7.57 -24.76
C PRO A 129 -17.21 -6.15 -25.36
N LEU A 130 -17.22 -6.01 -26.70
CA LEU A 130 -17.32 -4.73 -27.38
C LEU A 130 -18.76 -4.24 -27.53
N ARG A 131 -19.72 -5.12 -27.45
CA ARG A 131 -21.16 -4.83 -27.62
C ARG A 131 -21.97 -5.03 -26.33
N GLU A 132 -21.55 -5.99 -25.53
CA GLU A 132 -22.21 -6.41 -24.30
C GLU A 132 -21.21 -6.31 -23.15
N PRO A 133 -21.25 -5.23 -22.34
CA PRO A 133 -20.34 -5.11 -21.22
C PRO A 133 -20.54 -6.27 -20.25
N MET A 134 -19.41 -6.88 -19.82
CA MET A 134 -19.43 -7.92 -18.79
C MET A 134 -19.93 -7.34 -17.47
N GLU A 135 -20.79 -8.07 -16.77
CA GLU A 135 -21.14 -7.74 -15.40
C GLU A 135 -19.94 -8.02 -14.48
N THR A 136 -19.34 -6.95 -13.97
CA THR A 136 -18.16 -7.01 -13.09
C THR A 136 -18.49 -6.54 -11.67
N LYS A 137 -19.74 -6.15 -11.42
CA LYS A 137 -20.19 -5.69 -10.12
C LYS A 137 -20.02 -6.79 -9.08
N THR A 138 -19.49 -6.43 -7.93
CA THR A 138 -19.32 -7.35 -6.80
C THR A 138 -19.74 -6.69 -5.49
N PHE A 139 -20.12 -7.54 -4.53
CA PHE A 139 -20.55 -7.12 -3.21
C PHE A 139 -19.65 -7.76 -2.16
N LEU A 140 -19.13 -6.95 -1.23
CA LEU A 140 -18.28 -7.43 -0.14
C LEU A 140 -19.00 -7.27 1.19
N GLY A 141 -19.05 -8.35 1.94
CA GLY A 141 -19.69 -8.41 3.25
C GLY A 141 -20.12 -9.83 3.56
N LYS A 142 -20.85 -9.98 4.66
CA LYS A 142 -21.42 -11.28 5.05
C LYS A 142 -22.56 -11.65 4.10
N LYS A 143 -22.49 -12.85 3.52
CA LYS A 143 -23.57 -13.38 2.69
C LYS A 143 -24.77 -13.77 3.56
N PRO A 144 -26.01 -13.64 3.05
CA PRO A 144 -27.19 -14.06 3.79
C PRO A 144 -27.24 -15.59 3.93
N GLY A 145 -27.49 -16.07 5.13
CA GLY A 145 -27.63 -17.51 5.38
C GLY A 145 -28.94 -18.11 4.82
N LYS A 146 -30.00 -17.30 4.70
CA LYS A 146 -31.30 -17.68 4.13
C LYS A 146 -31.87 -16.49 3.36
N ILE A 147 -32.56 -16.80 2.28
CA ILE A 147 -33.42 -15.87 1.56
C ILE A 147 -34.81 -15.98 2.16
N GLU A 148 -35.22 -14.95 2.92
CA GLU A 148 -36.56 -14.89 3.50
C GLU A 148 -37.53 -14.22 2.54
N ARG A 149 -38.77 -14.67 2.54
CA ARG A 149 -39.85 -14.09 1.77
C ARG A 149 -41.02 -13.75 2.70
N ASP A 150 -41.70 -12.67 2.41
CA ASP A 150 -42.91 -12.28 3.11
C ASP A 150 -44.08 -13.19 2.71
N GLU A 151 -45.26 -12.98 3.33
CA GLU A 151 -46.52 -13.74 3.05
C GLU A 151 -46.96 -13.59 1.60
N ASN A 152 -46.53 -12.55 0.89
CA ASN A 152 -46.84 -12.32 -0.53
C ASN A 152 -45.78 -12.89 -1.48
N GLY A 153 -44.73 -13.55 -0.96
CA GLY A 153 -43.63 -14.12 -1.73
C GLY A 153 -42.52 -13.12 -2.12
N ASN A 154 -42.59 -11.85 -1.68
CA ASN A 154 -41.56 -10.86 -1.94
C ASN A 154 -40.33 -11.15 -1.07
N LEU A 155 -39.16 -10.80 -1.59
CA LEU A 155 -37.91 -10.90 -0.83
C LEU A 155 -37.94 -9.93 0.37
N VAL A 156 -37.71 -10.45 1.56
CA VAL A 156 -37.45 -9.64 2.76
C VAL A 156 -35.96 -9.30 2.77
N PRO A 157 -35.54 -8.03 2.58
CA PRO A 157 -34.15 -7.66 2.56
C PRO A 157 -33.58 -7.73 3.98
N ASN A 158 -33.08 -8.92 4.36
CA ASN A 158 -32.35 -9.14 5.62
C ASN A 158 -30.86 -9.30 5.33
N LEU A 159 -30.29 -8.36 4.59
CA LEU A 159 -28.87 -8.35 4.24
C LEU A 159 -28.08 -7.54 5.29
N ALA A 160 -27.00 -8.14 5.78
CA ALA A 160 -25.97 -7.37 6.48
C ALA A 160 -25.42 -6.28 5.54
N PRO A 161 -24.87 -5.18 6.07
CA PRO A 161 -24.26 -4.13 5.26
C PRO A 161 -23.20 -4.68 4.30
N GLN A 162 -23.25 -4.22 3.06
CA GLN A 162 -22.35 -4.63 1.98
C GLN A 162 -21.62 -3.41 1.40
N LEU A 163 -20.40 -3.61 0.89
CA LEU A 163 -19.76 -2.69 -0.04
C LEU A 163 -20.12 -3.13 -1.47
N GLU A 164 -20.66 -2.22 -2.25
CA GLU A 164 -20.92 -2.43 -3.67
C GLU A 164 -19.79 -1.84 -4.50
N LEU A 165 -19.19 -2.64 -5.39
CA LEU A 165 -18.12 -2.24 -6.29
C LEU A 165 -18.53 -2.49 -7.74
N ASN A 166 -18.29 -1.54 -8.63
CA ASN A 166 -18.48 -1.75 -10.06
C ASN A 166 -17.41 -2.68 -10.66
N LEU A 167 -16.23 -2.70 -10.04
CA LEU A 167 -15.11 -3.59 -10.39
C LEU A 167 -14.53 -4.18 -9.10
N PRO A 168 -14.08 -5.44 -9.08
CA PRO A 168 -13.53 -6.08 -7.89
C PRO A 168 -12.13 -5.55 -7.50
N ILE A 169 -11.94 -4.24 -7.53
CA ILE A 169 -10.68 -3.55 -7.25
C ILE A 169 -10.93 -2.40 -6.28
N MET A 170 -10.08 -2.28 -5.26
CA MET A 170 -10.06 -1.16 -4.32
C MET A 170 -8.64 -0.62 -4.17
N PHE A 171 -8.49 0.64 -3.74
CA PHE A 171 -7.18 1.19 -3.41
C PHE A 171 -6.76 0.77 -2.00
N SER A 172 -5.54 0.22 -1.89
CA SER A 172 -4.95 -0.22 -0.62
C SER A 172 -4.82 0.91 0.39
N ALA A 173 -4.77 0.54 1.65
CA ALA A 173 -4.53 1.45 2.77
C ALA A 173 -3.23 2.25 2.60
N MET A 174 -3.35 3.55 2.43
CA MET A 174 -2.24 4.51 2.33
C MET A 174 -2.54 5.73 3.19
N SER A 175 -1.82 5.88 4.31
CA SER A 175 -2.13 6.89 5.31
C SER A 175 -1.73 8.31 4.89
N TYR A 176 -2.59 9.28 5.19
CA TYR A 176 -2.24 10.70 5.12
C TYR A 176 -1.05 11.00 6.05
N GLY A 177 -0.01 11.63 5.49
CA GLY A 177 1.28 11.78 6.13
C GLY A 177 2.33 10.81 5.56
N SER A 178 1.99 9.55 5.31
CA SER A 178 2.84 8.66 4.52
C SER A 178 2.85 9.07 3.04
N ILE A 179 1.67 9.30 2.46
CA ILE A 179 1.49 9.97 1.16
C ILE A 179 1.05 11.42 1.37
N SER A 180 1.20 12.25 0.33
CA SER A 180 0.84 13.66 0.34
C SER A 180 -0.67 13.88 0.28
N TYR A 181 -1.10 15.12 0.57
CA TYR A 181 -2.48 15.56 0.37
C TYR A 181 -2.95 15.32 -1.06
N ASN A 182 -2.17 15.72 -2.07
CA ASN A 182 -2.54 15.58 -3.48
C ASN A 182 -2.64 14.10 -3.90
N ALA A 183 -1.76 13.23 -3.41
CA ALA A 183 -1.86 11.80 -3.69
C ALA A 183 -3.13 11.20 -3.04
N HIS A 184 -3.47 11.63 -1.83
CA HIS A 184 -4.69 11.20 -1.15
C HIS A 184 -5.95 11.70 -1.89
N ALA A 185 -5.95 12.97 -2.33
CA ALA A 185 -7.03 13.55 -3.12
C ALA A 185 -7.26 12.80 -4.44
N ALA A 186 -6.19 12.47 -5.16
CA ALA A 186 -6.28 11.68 -6.40
C ALA A 186 -6.94 10.31 -6.16
N LEU A 187 -6.55 9.61 -5.09
CA LEU A 187 -7.16 8.32 -4.73
C LEU A 187 -8.64 8.44 -4.36
N ALA A 188 -9.00 9.45 -3.55
CA ALA A 188 -10.38 9.68 -3.14
C ALA A 188 -11.29 10.01 -4.32
N ARG A 189 -10.84 10.89 -5.23
CA ARG A 189 -11.55 11.25 -6.45
C ARG A 189 -11.71 10.07 -7.39
N ALA A 190 -10.62 9.30 -7.62
CA ALA A 190 -10.66 8.12 -8.46
C ALA A 190 -11.61 7.04 -7.90
N ALA A 191 -11.60 6.81 -6.59
CA ALA A 191 -12.52 5.87 -5.94
C ALA A 191 -13.97 6.28 -6.13
N SER A 192 -14.28 7.57 -5.94
CA SER A 192 -15.62 8.12 -6.14
C SER A 192 -16.06 8.03 -7.60
N ALA A 193 -15.21 8.40 -8.55
CA ALA A 193 -15.53 8.39 -9.99
C ALA A 193 -15.75 6.98 -10.54
N LEU A 194 -15.06 5.96 -9.98
CA LEU A 194 -15.14 4.57 -10.41
C LEU A 194 -16.14 3.74 -9.60
N SER A 195 -16.85 4.34 -8.65
CA SER A 195 -17.72 3.63 -7.71
C SER A 195 -17.02 2.44 -7.05
N THR A 196 -15.84 2.72 -6.51
CA THR A 196 -15.05 1.82 -5.68
C THR A 196 -14.62 2.51 -4.40
N TYR A 197 -13.65 1.95 -3.69
CA TYR A 197 -13.22 2.46 -2.38
C TYR A 197 -11.72 2.68 -2.31
N TYR A 198 -11.32 3.71 -1.58
CA TYR A 198 -9.96 3.86 -1.09
C TYR A 198 -9.92 3.72 0.43
N ASN A 199 -8.77 3.28 0.95
CA ASN A 199 -8.58 3.05 2.37
C ASN A 199 -7.66 4.13 2.95
N THR A 200 -8.09 4.78 4.05
CA THR A 200 -7.35 5.87 4.70
C THR A 200 -6.00 5.42 5.27
N GLY A 201 -5.81 4.12 5.50
CA GLY A 201 -4.71 3.66 6.34
C GLY A 201 -4.85 4.19 7.78
N GLU A 202 -3.80 4.07 8.57
CA GLU A 202 -3.78 4.40 10.00
C GLU A 202 -3.60 5.88 10.33
N GLY A 203 -3.82 6.77 9.39
CA GLY A 203 -3.54 8.20 9.52
C GLY A 203 -4.72 9.08 9.92
N GLY A 204 -5.89 8.53 10.21
CA GLY A 204 -7.12 9.29 10.31
C GLY A 204 -7.62 9.76 8.94
N LEU A 205 -8.56 10.67 8.90
CA LEU A 205 -9.13 11.25 7.69
C LEU A 205 -9.05 12.78 7.78
N HIS A 206 -8.39 13.41 6.80
CA HIS A 206 -8.37 14.86 6.69
C HIS A 206 -9.80 15.39 6.43
N GLN A 207 -10.16 16.52 7.03
CA GLN A 207 -11.53 17.06 6.97
C GLN A 207 -12.05 17.26 5.56
N ASP A 208 -11.22 17.65 4.61
CA ASP A 208 -11.60 17.86 3.20
C ASP A 208 -12.05 16.58 2.49
N PHE A 209 -11.66 15.41 3.03
CA PHE A 209 -12.01 14.11 2.43
C PHE A 209 -13.25 13.47 3.03
N TYR A 210 -13.89 14.08 4.04
CA TYR A 210 -15.15 13.59 4.58
C TYR A 210 -16.26 13.55 3.52
N GLN A 211 -16.22 14.43 2.53
CA GLN A 211 -17.13 14.41 1.39
C GLN A 211 -17.05 13.12 0.56
N TYR A 212 -15.92 12.42 0.59
CA TYR A 212 -15.70 11.12 -0.07
C TYR A 212 -15.99 9.93 0.86
N GLY A 213 -16.57 10.17 2.03
CA GLY A 213 -16.92 9.14 3.01
C GLY A 213 -17.63 7.91 2.43
N PRO A 214 -18.64 8.09 1.53
CA PRO A 214 -19.31 6.96 0.87
C PRO A 214 -18.40 6.05 0.03
N HIS A 215 -17.21 6.52 -0.34
CA HIS A 215 -16.20 5.78 -1.10
C HIS A 215 -14.90 5.57 -0.30
N THR A 216 -14.99 5.63 1.03
CA THR A 216 -13.84 5.56 1.94
C THR A 216 -13.96 4.40 2.90
N ILE A 217 -12.92 3.59 3.02
CA ILE A 217 -12.74 2.62 4.10
C ILE A 217 -11.86 3.30 5.16
N VAL A 218 -12.36 3.40 6.39
CA VAL A 218 -11.63 3.99 7.50
C VAL A 218 -10.93 2.90 8.30
N GLN A 219 -9.65 3.13 8.66
CA GLN A 219 -8.85 2.09 9.30
C GLN A 219 -8.65 2.34 10.79
N VAL A 220 -8.75 1.28 11.58
CA VAL A 220 -8.46 1.23 13.02
C VAL A 220 -7.23 0.34 13.22
N ALA A 221 -6.06 0.96 13.41
CA ALA A 221 -4.81 0.25 13.69
C ALA A 221 -4.49 0.26 15.18
N SER A 222 -3.45 -0.44 15.58
CA SER A 222 -3.03 -0.54 16.99
C SER A 222 -2.71 0.81 17.64
N GLY A 223 -2.22 1.80 16.86
CA GLY A 223 -1.94 3.15 17.35
C GLY A 223 -3.17 4.05 17.52
N ARG A 224 -4.32 3.66 16.97
CA ARG A 224 -5.61 4.41 17.07
C ARG A 224 -5.51 5.88 16.62
N PHE A 225 -4.56 6.25 15.78
CA PHE A 225 -4.35 7.62 15.34
C PHE A 225 -5.57 8.18 14.59
N GLY A 226 -6.10 9.30 15.08
CA GLY A 226 -7.26 9.98 14.49
C GLY A 226 -8.57 9.18 14.56
N VAL A 227 -8.67 8.16 15.39
CA VAL A 227 -9.88 7.36 15.53
C VAL A 227 -10.84 8.04 16.52
N HIS A 228 -11.98 8.48 16.02
CA HIS A 228 -13.05 9.09 16.80
C HIS A 228 -14.41 8.80 16.15
N LYS A 229 -15.51 9.12 16.83
CA LYS A 229 -16.88 8.77 16.42
C LYS A 229 -17.21 9.24 14.99
N ASP A 230 -16.91 10.51 14.67
CA ASP A 230 -17.25 11.07 13.35
C ASP A 230 -16.42 10.45 12.23
N TYR A 231 -15.14 10.12 12.51
CA TYR A 231 -14.29 9.36 11.60
C TYR A 231 -14.88 7.97 11.29
N LEU A 232 -15.31 7.24 12.31
CA LEU A 232 -15.94 5.92 12.14
C LEU A 232 -17.24 6.02 11.35
N LYS A 233 -18.03 7.09 11.59
CA LYS A 233 -19.30 7.33 10.88
C LYS A 233 -19.12 7.84 9.47
N ALA A 234 -17.98 8.43 9.13
CA ALA A 234 -17.73 8.98 7.78
C ALA A 234 -17.53 7.87 6.73
N GLY A 235 -16.78 6.84 7.04
CA GLY A 235 -16.42 5.79 6.06
C GLY A 235 -17.59 4.88 5.71
N ALA A 236 -17.51 4.23 4.55
CA ALA A 236 -18.47 3.19 4.11
C ALA A 236 -18.24 1.86 4.84
N ALA A 237 -17.01 1.57 5.25
CA ALA A 237 -16.62 0.41 6.03
C ALA A 237 -15.51 0.75 7.02
N ILE A 238 -15.31 -0.12 8.01
CA ILE A 238 -14.22 0.02 8.98
C ILE A 238 -13.27 -1.18 8.83
N GLU A 239 -11.97 -0.91 8.69
CA GLU A 239 -10.95 -1.96 8.63
C GLU A 239 -10.11 -1.97 9.91
N ILE A 240 -10.14 -3.07 10.66
CA ILE A 240 -9.21 -3.34 11.77
C ILE A 240 -7.90 -3.83 11.17
N LYS A 241 -6.79 -3.12 11.39
CA LYS A 241 -5.47 -3.53 10.92
C LYS A 241 -4.73 -4.31 11.99
N MET A 242 -4.69 -5.64 11.88
CA MET A 242 -3.86 -6.51 12.72
C MET A 242 -2.41 -6.53 12.26
N GLY A 243 -2.18 -6.38 10.95
CA GLY A 243 -0.86 -6.37 10.36
C GLY A 243 -0.85 -5.90 8.90
N GLN A 244 0.33 -5.93 8.27
CA GLN A 244 0.51 -5.64 6.85
C GLN A 244 1.62 -6.50 6.27
N GLY A 245 1.51 -6.89 5.00
CA GLY A 245 2.43 -7.81 4.34
C GLY A 245 3.87 -7.32 4.26
N ALA A 246 4.09 -6.02 4.07
CA ALA A 246 5.43 -5.45 3.93
C ALA A 246 6.29 -5.52 5.20
N LYS A 247 5.68 -5.61 6.37
CA LYS A 247 6.36 -5.66 7.67
C LYS A 247 5.53 -6.39 8.73
N PRO A 248 5.35 -7.71 8.61
CA PRO A 248 4.60 -8.50 9.59
C PRO A 248 5.21 -8.36 10.99
N GLY A 249 4.34 -8.34 12.01
CA GLY A 249 4.78 -8.26 13.40
C GLY A 249 5.31 -6.91 13.85
N ILE A 250 5.20 -5.88 13.02
CA ILE A 250 5.57 -4.49 13.38
C ILE A 250 4.40 -3.57 13.07
N GLY A 251 4.19 -2.57 13.94
CA GLY A 251 3.22 -1.52 13.73
C GLY A 251 3.60 -0.51 12.64
N GLY A 252 2.75 0.47 12.41
CA GLY A 252 3.02 1.58 11.50
C GLY A 252 4.11 2.49 12.04
N HIS A 253 4.86 3.11 11.11
CA HIS A 253 5.86 4.11 11.44
C HIS A 253 5.76 5.27 10.45
N LEU A 254 5.47 6.46 10.95
CA LEU A 254 5.58 7.72 10.23
C LEU A 254 6.66 8.56 10.92
N PRO A 255 7.80 8.84 10.24
CA PRO A 255 8.85 9.67 10.80
C PRO A 255 8.36 11.07 11.15
N GLY A 256 8.78 11.61 12.28
CA GLY A 256 8.38 12.92 12.80
C GLY A 256 8.63 14.08 11.85
N LEU A 257 9.68 13.98 11.02
CA LEU A 257 9.97 14.97 9.96
C LEU A 257 8.82 15.13 8.93
N LYS A 258 7.87 14.20 8.90
CA LYS A 258 6.66 14.24 8.06
C LYS A 258 5.43 14.67 8.84
N VAL A 259 5.52 14.86 10.16
CA VAL A 259 4.40 15.23 11.03
C VAL A 259 4.38 16.76 11.19
N GLY A 260 3.80 17.43 10.21
CA GLY A 260 3.49 18.87 10.28
C GLY A 260 2.11 19.14 10.93
N PRO A 261 1.66 20.41 10.97
CA PRO A 261 0.43 20.83 11.63
C PRO A 261 -0.82 20.04 11.21
N ASP A 262 -1.03 19.86 9.91
CA ASP A 262 -2.19 19.16 9.38
C ASP A 262 -2.20 17.67 9.75
N ILE A 263 -1.02 17.03 9.70
CA ILE A 263 -0.87 15.63 10.08
C ILE A 263 -1.06 15.47 11.58
N SER A 264 -0.48 16.37 12.38
CA SER A 264 -0.65 16.43 13.83
C SER A 264 -2.15 16.50 14.20
N LYS A 265 -2.88 17.42 13.60
CA LYS A 265 -4.32 17.59 13.81
C LYS A 265 -5.11 16.34 13.38
N THR A 266 -4.82 15.80 12.19
CA THR A 266 -5.56 14.66 11.64
C THR A 266 -5.32 13.37 12.43
N ARG A 267 -4.08 13.14 12.88
CA ARG A 267 -3.70 11.96 13.66
C ARG A 267 -3.89 12.11 15.16
N MET A 268 -4.14 13.32 15.65
CA MET A 268 -4.24 13.64 17.09
C MET A 268 -2.95 13.31 17.84
N ILE A 269 -1.80 13.72 17.29
CA ILE A 269 -0.47 13.52 17.87
C ILE A 269 0.33 14.82 17.83
N PRO A 270 1.34 15.03 18.69
CA PRO A 270 2.17 16.23 18.65
C PRO A 270 2.97 16.36 17.34
N GLU A 271 3.16 17.59 16.87
CA GLU A 271 4.03 17.90 15.73
C GLU A 271 5.47 17.42 15.95
N GLY A 272 6.12 17.03 14.86
CA GLY A 272 7.54 16.66 14.86
C GLY A 272 7.85 15.34 15.57
N THR A 273 6.88 14.67 16.17
CA THR A 273 7.08 13.36 16.83
C THR A 273 6.86 12.20 15.89
N ASP A 274 7.64 11.14 16.05
CA ASP A 274 7.43 9.89 15.32
C ASP A 274 6.08 9.27 15.72
N ALA A 275 5.24 8.97 14.74
CA ALA A 275 4.01 8.22 14.97
C ALA A 275 4.28 6.72 14.80
N ILE A 276 4.49 6.04 15.92
CA ILE A 276 4.78 4.60 15.96
C ILE A 276 3.57 3.88 16.56
N SER A 277 2.98 2.98 15.78
CA SER A 277 1.93 2.08 16.29
C SER A 277 2.56 0.90 17.02
N PRO A 278 2.01 0.45 18.15
CA PRO A 278 2.41 -0.81 18.80
C PRO A 278 2.32 -1.99 17.82
N ALA A 279 3.16 -3.01 18.01
CA ALA A 279 3.10 -4.22 17.19
C ALA A 279 1.74 -4.93 17.31
N PRO A 280 1.26 -5.29 18.52
CA PRO A 280 -0.10 -5.80 18.73
C PRO A 280 -1.07 -4.65 19.08
N HIS A 281 -2.36 -4.88 18.88
CA HIS A 281 -3.38 -4.11 19.59
C HIS A 281 -3.30 -4.47 21.09
N HIS A 282 -3.29 -3.48 21.97
CA HIS A 282 -3.17 -3.70 23.41
C HIS A 282 -4.43 -4.33 24.03
N ASP A 283 -5.51 -4.32 23.29
CA ASP A 283 -6.82 -4.85 23.67
C ASP A 283 -7.20 -6.14 22.91
N ILE A 284 -6.29 -6.74 22.14
CA ILE A 284 -6.56 -7.96 21.37
C ILE A 284 -5.43 -8.98 21.60
N TYR A 285 -5.73 -10.03 22.35
CA TYR A 285 -4.84 -11.15 22.62
C TYR A 285 -5.45 -12.51 22.24
N SER A 286 -6.73 -12.51 21.83
CA SER A 286 -7.47 -13.71 21.44
C SER A 286 -8.50 -13.40 20.36
N ILE A 287 -9.14 -14.44 19.81
CA ILE A 287 -10.26 -14.29 18.88
C ILE A 287 -11.45 -13.61 19.55
N GLU A 288 -11.66 -13.88 20.83
CA GLU A 288 -12.71 -13.30 21.64
C GLU A 288 -12.51 -11.79 21.83
N ASP A 289 -11.27 -11.36 22.07
CA ASP A 289 -10.94 -9.93 22.16
C ASP A 289 -11.16 -9.23 20.81
N LEU A 290 -10.75 -9.88 19.69
CA LEU A 290 -11.04 -9.36 18.35
C LEU A 290 -12.56 -9.23 18.14
N ARG A 291 -13.34 -10.22 18.58
CA ARG A 291 -14.80 -10.17 18.51
C ARG A 291 -15.37 -8.99 19.29
N GLN A 292 -14.82 -8.67 20.47
CA GLN A 292 -15.24 -7.50 21.23
C GLN A 292 -15.00 -6.21 20.46
N LEU A 293 -13.85 -6.05 19.81
CA LEU A 293 -13.58 -4.87 19.00
C LEU A 293 -14.50 -4.81 17.75
N VAL A 294 -14.70 -5.92 17.05
CA VAL A 294 -15.63 -5.99 15.92
C VAL A 294 -17.03 -5.57 16.35
N TYR A 295 -17.51 -6.11 17.47
CA TYR A 295 -18.81 -5.76 18.05
C TYR A 295 -18.90 -4.26 18.38
N SER A 296 -17.91 -3.72 19.08
CA SER A 296 -17.87 -2.32 19.49
C SER A 296 -17.90 -1.36 18.27
N LEU A 297 -17.22 -1.72 17.18
CA LEU A 297 -17.23 -0.93 15.95
C LEU A 297 -18.56 -1.03 15.20
N LYS A 298 -19.21 -2.19 15.22
CA LYS A 298 -20.57 -2.35 14.68
C LYS A 298 -21.58 -1.53 15.48
N GLU A 299 -21.50 -1.56 16.81
CA GLU A 299 -22.32 -0.72 17.70
C GLU A 299 -22.10 0.79 17.42
N ALA A 300 -20.84 1.23 17.34
CA ALA A 300 -20.51 2.62 17.08
C ALA A 300 -21.09 3.16 15.76
N THR A 301 -21.34 2.27 14.80
CA THR A 301 -21.93 2.58 13.49
C THR A 301 -23.38 2.11 13.34
N GLU A 302 -24.02 1.75 14.45
CA GLU A 302 -25.43 1.31 14.47
C GLU A 302 -25.69 0.13 13.51
N TYR A 303 -24.70 -0.78 13.38
CA TYR A 303 -24.71 -1.94 12.48
C TYR A 303 -24.94 -1.61 10.99
N LYS A 304 -24.67 -0.35 10.59
CA LYS A 304 -24.91 0.10 9.21
C LYS A 304 -23.71 -0.10 8.28
N LYS A 305 -22.58 -0.57 8.81
CA LYS A 305 -21.33 -0.69 8.04
C LYS A 305 -20.67 -2.04 8.26
N PRO A 306 -20.10 -2.65 7.21
CA PRO A 306 -19.33 -3.87 7.36
C PRO A 306 -18.02 -3.56 8.09
N VAL A 307 -17.57 -4.52 8.90
CA VAL A 307 -16.27 -4.49 9.59
C VAL A 307 -15.33 -5.49 8.93
N MET A 308 -14.19 -4.97 8.48
CA MET A 308 -13.12 -5.71 7.84
C MET A 308 -11.98 -5.96 8.81
N VAL A 309 -11.24 -7.05 8.65
CA VAL A 309 -10.01 -7.32 9.41
C VAL A 309 -8.88 -7.63 8.45
N LYS A 310 -7.81 -6.83 8.52
CA LYS A 310 -6.62 -7.03 7.70
C LYS A 310 -5.51 -7.73 8.46
N ILE A 311 -5.01 -8.83 7.89
CA ILE A 311 -3.93 -9.67 8.40
C ILE A 311 -2.79 -9.75 7.39
N ALA A 312 -1.56 -9.97 7.89
CA ALA A 312 -0.41 -10.25 7.04
C ALA A 312 -0.41 -11.72 6.61
N ALA A 313 0.05 -11.97 5.38
CA ALA A 313 0.29 -13.32 4.90
C ALA A 313 1.60 -13.87 5.52
N VAL A 314 1.45 -14.62 6.60
CA VAL A 314 2.54 -15.24 7.37
C VAL A 314 2.14 -16.65 7.81
N HIS A 315 2.95 -17.28 8.64
CA HIS A 315 2.69 -18.59 9.23
C HIS A 315 1.25 -18.68 9.81
N ASN A 316 0.60 -19.80 9.59
CA ASN A 316 -0.78 -20.08 10.04
C ASN A 316 -1.86 -19.09 9.54
N VAL A 317 -1.62 -18.36 8.45
CA VAL A 317 -2.57 -17.38 7.93
C VAL A 317 -3.98 -17.96 7.73
N ALA A 318 -4.09 -19.21 7.33
CA ALA A 318 -5.36 -19.90 7.14
C ALA A 318 -6.14 -20.08 8.47
N ALA A 319 -5.46 -20.49 9.54
CA ALA A 319 -6.07 -20.62 10.86
C ALA A 319 -6.43 -19.26 11.45
N VAL A 320 -5.57 -18.25 11.24
CA VAL A 320 -5.85 -16.85 11.66
C VAL A 320 -7.09 -16.33 10.93
N ALA A 321 -7.20 -16.56 9.60
CA ALA A 321 -8.36 -16.14 8.83
C ALA A 321 -9.66 -16.83 9.30
N SER A 322 -9.60 -18.11 9.64
CA SER A 322 -10.74 -18.82 10.26
C SER A 322 -11.16 -18.17 11.60
N GLY A 323 -10.20 -17.84 12.44
CA GLY A 323 -10.47 -17.10 13.69
C GLY A 323 -11.10 -15.73 13.42
N VAL A 324 -10.62 -15.00 12.43
CA VAL A 324 -11.18 -13.70 12.01
C VAL A 324 -12.64 -13.86 11.56
N ALA A 325 -12.95 -14.87 10.72
CA ALA A 325 -14.33 -15.15 10.33
C ALA A 325 -15.23 -15.38 11.55
N ARG A 326 -14.77 -16.20 12.51
CA ARG A 326 -15.49 -16.51 13.75
C ARG A 326 -15.60 -15.36 14.72
N SER A 327 -14.77 -14.33 14.59
CA SER A 327 -14.90 -13.08 15.39
C SER A 327 -16.10 -12.23 14.96
N GLY A 328 -16.79 -12.57 13.88
CA GLY A 328 -17.92 -11.82 13.35
C GLY A 328 -17.54 -10.68 12.39
N ALA A 329 -16.30 -10.66 11.89
CA ALA A 329 -15.90 -9.81 10.78
C ALA A 329 -16.69 -10.15 9.50
N ASP A 330 -16.98 -9.17 8.69
CA ASP A 330 -17.73 -9.34 7.44
C ASP A 330 -16.79 -9.56 6.25
N ILE A 331 -15.55 -9.04 6.32
CA ILE A 331 -14.56 -9.11 5.26
C ILE A 331 -13.18 -9.41 5.86
N ILE A 332 -12.45 -10.34 5.26
CA ILE A 332 -11.05 -10.64 5.59
C ILE A 332 -10.15 -10.05 4.52
N CYS A 333 -9.18 -9.25 4.92
CA CYS A 333 -8.15 -8.71 4.01
C CYS A 333 -6.82 -9.41 4.27
N ILE A 334 -6.24 -10.03 3.25
CA ILE A 334 -4.95 -10.71 3.33
C ILE A 334 -3.92 -9.88 2.57
N ASP A 335 -2.83 -9.50 3.23
CA ASP A 335 -1.79 -8.67 2.64
C ASP A 335 -0.47 -9.45 2.50
N GLY A 336 -0.04 -9.68 1.25
CA GLY A 336 1.16 -10.45 0.90
C GLY A 336 2.45 -9.65 1.08
N TYR A 337 3.59 -10.34 1.24
CA TYR A 337 4.90 -9.74 1.54
C TYR A 337 5.39 -8.75 0.48
N ARG A 338 4.93 -8.87 -0.78
CA ARG A 338 5.28 -7.92 -1.85
C ARG A 338 4.52 -6.59 -1.77
N GLY A 339 3.60 -6.45 -0.83
CA GLY A 339 2.89 -5.20 -0.56
C GLY A 339 3.85 -4.06 -0.20
N GLY A 340 3.42 -2.82 -0.47
CA GLY A 340 4.22 -1.63 -0.20
C GLY A 340 4.00 -1.06 1.20
N THR A 341 4.98 -0.27 1.65
CA THR A 341 4.90 0.51 2.89
C THR A 341 5.67 1.83 2.75
N GLY A 342 5.32 2.83 3.57
CA GLY A 342 6.01 4.12 3.61
C GLY A 342 7.36 4.07 4.34
N ALA A 343 7.49 3.20 5.35
CA ALA A 343 8.74 2.99 6.11
C ALA A 343 8.73 1.60 6.75
N ALA A 344 9.79 0.85 6.57
CA ALA A 344 10.00 -0.45 7.20
C ALA A 344 11.49 -0.75 7.41
N PRO A 345 11.86 -1.49 8.49
CA PRO A 345 13.17 -2.10 8.59
C PRO A 345 13.41 -3.05 7.41
N THR A 346 14.54 -2.89 6.72
CA THR A 346 14.86 -3.70 5.52
C THR A 346 14.89 -5.20 5.84
N ARG A 347 15.37 -5.57 7.02
CA ARG A 347 15.45 -6.97 7.45
C ARG A 347 14.09 -7.66 7.47
N ILE A 348 13.05 -6.98 7.94
CA ILE A 348 11.70 -7.54 7.97
C ILE A 348 11.07 -7.51 6.60
N ARG A 349 11.10 -6.35 5.92
CA ARG A 349 10.52 -6.20 4.59
C ARG A 349 11.05 -7.24 3.58
N ASP A 350 12.34 -7.56 3.65
CA ASP A 350 13.00 -8.39 2.65
C ASP A 350 13.05 -9.89 3.02
N ASN A 351 12.72 -10.25 4.28
CA ASN A 351 12.90 -11.63 4.75
C ASN A 351 11.67 -12.26 5.40
N VAL A 352 10.57 -11.53 5.60
CA VAL A 352 9.40 -12.05 6.34
C VAL A 352 8.14 -11.95 5.51
N GLY A 353 7.39 -13.04 5.45
CA GLY A 353 6.10 -13.13 4.76
C GLY A 353 6.06 -14.25 3.72
N ILE A 354 4.87 -14.54 3.24
CA ILE A 354 4.63 -15.50 2.16
C ILE A 354 3.92 -14.83 0.98
N PRO A 355 4.07 -15.39 -0.24
CA PRO A 355 3.36 -14.90 -1.41
C PRO A 355 1.85 -14.92 -1.21
N ILE A 356 1.17 -13.86 -1.67
CA ILE A 356 -0.28 -13.76 -1.54
C ILE A 356 -1.01 -14.88 -2.26
N GLU A 357 -0.47 -15.38 -3.37
CA GLU A 357 -1.02 -16.49 -4.15
C GLU A 357 -1.18 -17.74 -3.30
N LEU A 358 -0.15 -18.06 -2.50
CA LEU A 358 -0.17 -19.23 -1.61
C LEU A 358 -1.06 -18.99 -0.39
N ALA A 359 -1.02 -17.78 0.17
CA ALA A 359 -1.85 -17.42 1.32
C ALA A 359 -3.33 -17.46 0.98
N LEU A 360 -3.72 -16.92 -0.17
CA LEU A 360 -5.11 -16.91 -0.65
C LEU A 360 -5.64 -18.34 -0.82
N ALA A 361 -4.93 -19.19 -1.56
CA ALA A 361 -5.34 -20.56 -1.79
C ALA A 361 -5.52 -21.35 -0.48
N ALA A 362 -4.59 -21.16 0.48
CA ALA A 362 -4.68 -21.82 1.78
C ALA A 362 -5.85 -21.30 2.63
N VAL A 363 -6.13 -20.00 2.58
CA VAL A 363 -7.25 -19.39 3.32
C VAL A 363 -8.59 -19.81 2.72
N ASP A 364 -8.76 -19.70 1.40
CA ASP A 364 -10.02 -20.10 0.74
C ASP A 364 -10.34 -21.56 1.00
N GLN A 365 -9.34 -22.45 0.84
CA GLN A 365 -9.52 -23.88 1.12
C GLN A 365 -9.92 -24.11 2.58
N ARG A 366 -9.24 -23.48 3.53
CA ARG A 366 -9.54 -23.61 4.96
C ARG A 366 -10.97 -23.18 5.29
N LEU A 367 -11.41 -22.04 4.79
CA LEU A 367 -12.76 -21.53 5.03
C LEU A 367 -13.82 -22.45 4.40
N ARG A 368 -13.54 -23.07 3.25
CA ARG A 368 -14.40 -24.07 2.62
C ARG A 368 -14.47 -25.36 3.44
N ASP A 369 -13.34 -25.89 3.87
CA ASP A 369 -13.25 -27.11 4.69
C ASP A 369 -14.04 -26.98 6.00
N GLU A 370 -14.08 -25.76 6.56
CA GLU A 370 -14.82 -25.43 7.77
C GLU A 370 -16.30 -25.06 7.52
N GLY A 371 -16.72 -24.97 6.26
CA GLY A 371 -18.09 -24.59 5.89
C GLY A 371 -18.47 -23.15 6.17
N ILE A 372 -17.46 -22.24 6.33
CA ILE A 372 -17.68 -20.83 6.69
C ILE A 372 -17.23 -19.86 5.59
N ARG A 373 -16.87 -20.35 4.40
CA ARG A 373 -16.42 -19.50 3.29
C ARG A 373 -17.49 -18.48 2.87
N ASP A 374 -18.75 -18.84 2.98
CA ASP A 374 -19.89 -17.98 2.63
C ASP A 374 -20.26 -16.97 3.73
N GLU A 375 -19.65 -17.06 4.92
CA GLU A 375 -19.88 -16.10 6.00
C GLU A 375 -19.07 -14.80 5.86
N VAL A 376 -18.03 -14.80 5.02
CA VAL A 376 -17.12 -13.67 4.84
C VAL A 376 -16.73 -13.47 3.39
N SER A 377 -16.45 -12.22 3.01
CA SER A 377 -15.73 -11.93 1.77
C SER A 377 -14.23 -11.91 2.01
N VAL A 378 -13.45 -12.32 1.01
CA VAL A 378 -11.98 -12.36 1.05
C VAL A 378 -11.40 -11.34 0.06
N VAL A 379 -10.66 -10.37 0.58
CA VAL A 379 -9.94 -9.37 -0.20
C VAL A 379 -8.44 -9.60 -0.08
N VAL A 380 -7.70 -9.47 -1.17
CA VAL A 380 -6.26 -9.71 -1.19
C VAL A 380 -5.48 -8.51 -1.71
N GLY A 381 -4.29 -8.29 -1.16
CA GLY A 381 -3.32 -7.30 -1.62
C GLY A 381 -1.89 -7.87 -1.60
N GLY A 382 -0.96 -7.14 -2.16
CA GLY A 382 0.45 -7.56 -2.19
C GLY A 382 0.99 -7.77 -3.61
N SER A 383 1.02 -6.69 -4.40
CA SER A 383 1.49 -6.63 -5.78
C SER A 383 0.57 -7.30 -6.80
N ILE A 384 -0.67 -6.90 -6.83
CA ILE A 384 -1.55 -7.08 -8.00
C ILE A 384 -1.12 -6.03 -9.04
N ARG A 385 -0.64 -6.49 -10.20
CA ARG A 385 0.04 -5.64 -11.20
C ARG A 385 -0.84 -5.28 -12.39
N ASN A 386 -1.75 -6.19 -12.75
CA ASN A 386 -2.57 -6.09 -13.95
C ASN A 386 -3.86 -6.91 -13.81
N SER A 387 -4.71 -6.86 -14.83
CA SER A 387 -5.98 -7.59 -14.87
C SER A 387 -5.84 -9.11 -14.84
N ALA A 388 -4.74 -9.66 -15.38
CA ALA A 388 -4.51 -11.10 -15.32
C ALA A 388 -4.22 -11.59 -13.89
N ASP A 389 -3.44 -10.81 -13.11
CA ASP A 389 -3.22 -11.11 -11.69
C ASP A 389 -4.54 -11.06 -10.91
N LEU A 390 -5.40 -10.06 -11.21
CA LEU A 390 -6.74 -9.93 -10.62
C LEU A 390 -7.61 -11.16 -10.92
N LEU A 391 -7.71 -11.57 -12.19
CA LEU A 391 -8.52 -12.72 -12.57
C LEU A 391 -8.02 -14.02 -11.92
N LYS A 392 -6.69 -14.20 -11.84
CA LYS A 392 -6.09 -15.34 -11.14
C LYS A 392 -6.39 -15.32 -9.64
N ALA A 393 -6.38 -14.13 -9.02
CA ALA A 393 -6.77 -14.01 -7.61
C ALA A 393 -8.24 -14.39 -7.39
N ILE A 394 -9.15 -13.93 -8.24
CA ILE A 394 -10.57 -14.30 -8.19
C ILE A 394 -10.73 -15.82 -8.40
N ALA A 395 -10.05 -16.40 -9.37
CA ALA A 395 -10.08 -17.85 -9.62
C ALA A 395 -9.54 -18.67 -8.44
N LEU A 396 -8.63 -18.11 -7.64
CA LEU A 396 -8.12 -18.74 -6.41
C LEU A 396 -8.97 -18.46 -5.17
N GLY A 397 -10.09 -17.74 -5.30
CA GLY A 397 -11.06 -17.54 -4.23
C GLY A 397 -11.12 -16.12 -3.64
N ALA A 398 -10.48 -15.11 -4.23
CA ALA A 398 -10.68 -13.72 -3.81
C ALA A 398 -12.03 -13.18 -4.31
N ASP A 399 -12.70 -12.37 -3.50
CA ASP A 399 -13.90 -11.63 -3.93
C ASP A 399 -13.53 -10.26 -4.52
N ALA A 400 -12.41 -9.67 -4.10
CA ALA A 400 -11.83 -8.44 -4.67
C ALA A 400 -10.33 -8.32 -4.34
N CYS A 401 -9.68 -7.35 -4.98
CA CYS A 401 -8.26 -7.08 -4.78
C CYS A 401 -8.01 -5.63 -4.36
N TYR A 402 -7.03 -5.45 -3.47
CA TYR A 402 -6.42 -4.16 -3.19
C TYR A 402 -5.24 -3.89 -4.14
N ILE A 403 -5.22 -2.71 -4.76
CA ILE A 403 -4.08 -2.19 -5.50
C ILE A 403 -3.47 -1.00 -4.76
N GLY A 404 -2.16 -1.01 -4.58
CA GLY A 404 -1.43 0.09 -3.92
C GLY A 404 -0.29 0.58 -4.79
N THR A 405 0.74 -0.23 -4.98
CA THR A 405 1.91 0.13 -5.80
C THR A 405 1.51 0.47 -7.24
N ALA A 406 0.57 -0.25 -7.85
CA ALA A 406 0.08 0.04 -9.19
C ALA A 406 -0.54 1.44 -9.28
N ALA A 407 -1.37 1.84 -8.31
CA ALA A 407 -1.94 3.17 -8.24
C ALA A 407 -0.86 4.27 -8.08
N LEU A 408 0.16 4.03 -7.24
CA LEU A 408 1.28 4.97 -7.10
C LEU A 408 2.11 5.09 -8.38
N LEU A 409 2.32 3.99 -9.11
CA LEU A 409 2.99 4.00 -10.42
C LEU A 409 2.20 4.82 -11.44
N ALA A 410 0.88 4.67 -11.48
CA ALA A 410 0.01 5.48 -12.34
C ALA A 410 0.10 6.99 -12.03
N MET A 411 0.36 7.36 -10.77
CA MET A 411 0.63 8.74 -10.35
C MET A 411 2.08 9.20 -10.64
N GLY A 412 2.93 8.37 -11.25
CA GLY A 412 4.31 8.71 -11.60
C GLY A 412 5.37 8.29 -10.58
N CYS A 413 5.11 7.34 -9.70
CA CYS A 413 6.13 6.77 -8.81
C CYS A 413 7.18 5.98 -9.61
N HIS A 414 8.45 6.20 -9.30
CA HIS A 414 9.59 5.50 -9.93
C HIS A 414 10.25 4.45 -9.03
N LEU A 415 9.58 4.01 -7.97
CA LEU A 415 10.05 2.97 -7.05
C LEU A 415 11.47 3.21 -6.47
N CYS A 416 11.84 4.44 -6.22
CA CYS A 416 13.16 4.76 -5.64
C CYS A 416 13.33 4.30 -4.17
N ARG A 417 12.27 3.83 -3.52
CA ARG A 417 12.25 3.24 -2.17
C ARG A 417 12.80 4.12 -1.05
N THR A 418 12.63 5.44 -1.18
CA THR A 418 13.09 6.43 -0.19
C THR A 418 11.94 7.26 0.39
N CYS A 419 10.71 6.72 0.42
CA CYS A 419 9.53 7.42 0.92
C CYS A 419 9.65 7.85 2.39
N GLN A 420 10.42 7.10 3.21
CA GLN A 420 10.67 7.41 4.61
C GLN A 420 11.41 8.74 4.81
N THR A 421 12.16 9.22 3.82
CA THR A 421 12.93 10.47 3.91
C THR A 421 12.09 11.74 3.76
N GLY A 422 10.85 11.62 3.28
CA GLY A 422 9.99 12.77 2.96
C GLY A 422 10.45 13.60 1.76
N LYS A 423 11.52 13.20 1.05
CA LYS A 423 12.10 13.91 -0.11
C LYS A 423 11.59 13.34 -1.46
N CYS A 424 10.31 12.94 -1.54
CA CYS A 424 9.76 12.40 -2.79
C CYS A 424 9.69 13.49 -3.86
N ASN A 425 10.54 13.37 -4.88
CA ASN A 425 10.60 14.34 -5.99
C ASN A 425 9.32 14.40 -6.84
N TRP A 426 8.47 13.37 -6.79
CA TRP A 426 7.24 13.26 -7.56
C TRP A 426 5.99 13.80 -6.83
N GLY A 427 6.16 14.30 -5.60
CA GLY A 427 5.07 14.87 -4.82
C GLY A 427 4.16 13.84 -4.15
N ILE A 428 4.47 12.53 -4.25
CA ILE A 428 3.60 11.46 -3.77
C ILE A 428 3.78 11.19 -2.27
N ALA A 429 5.01 10.95 -1.82
CA ALA A 429 5.30 10.52 -0.44
C ALA A 429 6.09 11.60 0.33
N THR A 430 5.57 12.81 0.34
CA THR A 430 6.19 13.99 0.96
C THR A 430 5.14 14.88 1.61
N GLN A 431 5.56 15.66 2.61
CA GLN A 431 4.73 16.71 3.22
C GLN A 431 5.31 18.12 2.99
N ARG A 432 6.40 18.21 2.23
CA ARG A 432 7.02 19.50 1.88
C ARG A 432 6.17 20.20 0.82
N PRO A 433 5.67 21.43 1.08
CA PRO A 433 4.75 22.12 0.17
C PRO A 433 5.28 22.29 -1.25
N GLU A 434 6.60 22.57 -1.37
CA GLU A 434 7.27 22.73 -2.67
C GLU A 434 7.38 21.44 -3.48
N LEU A 435 7.26 20.27 -2.81
CA LEU A 435 7.23 18.98 -3.47
C LEU A 435 5.81 18.49 -3.71
N VAL A 436 4.88 18.69 -2.76
CA VAL A 436 3.47 18.29 -2.88
C VAL A 436 2.83 18.85 -4.15
N LYS A 437 3.06 20.14 -4.44
CA LYS A 437 2.53 20.82 -5.64
C LYS A 437 3.03 20.25 -6.98
N ARG A 438 3.99 19.32 -6.97
CA ARG A 438 4.51 18.65 -8.18
C ARG A 438 3.58 17.53 -8.69
N LEU A 439 2.65 17.09 -7.86
CA LEU A 439 1.60 16.13 -8.23
C LEU A 439 0.29 16.89 -8.40
N ASN A 440 -0.27 16.84 -9.60
CA ASN A 440 -1.63 17.30 -9.86
C ASN A 440 -2.60 16.17 -9.42
N PRO A 441 -3.57 16.43 -8.54
CA PRO A 441 -4.54 15.43 -8.13
C PRO A 441 -5.71 15.23 -9.11
N ASP A 442 -5.80 16.04 -10.19
CA ASP A 442 -6.87 16.02 -11.19
C ASP A 442 -6.56 15.09 -12.36
#